data_e73c39f0ca420b611a13ff530f6acf30
#
_entry.id   e73c39f0ca420b611a13ff530f6acf30
#
_cell.length_a   1.000
_cell.length_b   1.000
_cell.length_c   1.000
_cell.angle_alpha   90.00
_cell.angle_beta   90.00
_cell.angle_gamma   90.00
#
_symmetry.space_group_name_H-M   'P 1'
#
loop_
_entity.id
_entity.type
_entity.pdbx_description
1 polymer ?
#
loop_
_entity_poly.entity_id
_entity_poly.type
_entity_poly.pdbx_seq_one_letter_code
_entity_poly.pdbx_strand_id
1 'polypeptide(L)'
;EALLMVYEQELDYQKGDFGGFDAGERYVNPQHAYTYDLDVFGQGSLFQRLNRTVSTGGSNQLAACLSMEWGNERGEKTVERIIQRRESIKELSRNEAFLSRFKSFGTKEKINTESVIRAFDSLQTLSVSSLFSARWFRFLCYADLLGFYLSIVFSALDKAPGLLPVWWGMFNFMLAMLSSHKYISRINELITKV
;
A
#
# COMPACT_ATOMS: atom_id res chain seq x y z
N GLU A 1 -12.80 -17.28 -1.41
CA GLU A 1 -13.91 -16.63 -0.69
C GLU A 1 -14.13 -15.18 -1.15
N ALA A 2 -13.15 -14.27 -1.03
CA ALA A 2 -13.34 -12.86 -1.39
C ALA A 2 -13.77 -12.64 -2.86
N LEU A 3 -13.23 -13.40 -3.79
CA LEU A 3 -13.63 -13.32 -5.20
C LEU A 3 -15.08 -13.81 -5.41
N LEU A 4 -15.51 -14.83 -4.68
CA LEU A 4 -16.89 -15.32 -4.71
C LEU A 4 -17.86 -14.22 -4.24
N MET A 5 -17.53 -13.57 -3.13
CA MET A 5 -18.32 -12.43 -2.62
C MET A 5 -18.46 -11.30 -3.64
N VAL A 6 -17.42 -11.02 -4.43
CA VAL A 6 -17.51 -10.03 -5.53
C VAL A 6 -18.56 -10.43 -6.55
N TYR A 7 -18.56 -11.69 -6.97
CA TYR A 7 -19.54 -12.16 -7.95
C TYR A 7 -20.96 -12.23 -7.39
N GLU A 8 -21.13 -12.60 -6.11
CA GLU A 8 -22.43 -12.57 -5.44
C GLU A 8 -22.98 -11.13 -5.38
N GLN A 9 -22.16 -10.15 -4.98
CA GLN A 9 -22.54 -8.74 -4.98
C GLN A 9 -22.94 -8.23 -6.38
N GLU A 10 -22.23 -8.63 -7.43
CA GLU A 10 -22.60 -8.24 -8.81
C GLU A 10 -23.89 -8.93 -9.29
N LEU A 11 -24.16 -10.14 -8.84
CA LEU A 11 -25.44 -10.82 -9.11
C LEU A 11 -26.62 -10.11 -8.42
N ASP A 12 -26.45 -9.69 -7.16
CA ASP A 12 -27.47 -8.95 -6.43
C ASP A 12 -27.70 -7.58 -7.07
N TYR A 13 -26.63 -6.92 -7.50
CA TYR A 13 -26.74 -5.69 -8.30
C TYR A 13 -27.57 -5.88 -9.57
N GLN A 14 -27.38 -6.97 -10.32
CA GLN A 14 -28.15 -7.27 -11.51
C GLN A 14 -29.64 -7.52 -11.22
N LYS A 15 -29.95 -8.04 -10.03
CA LYS A 15 -31.35 -8.20 -9.54
C LYS A 15 -31.97 -6.89 -9.06
N GLY A 16 -31.20 -5.80 -9.01
CA GLY A 16 -31.64 -4.50 -8.54
C GLY A 16 -31.48 -4.31 -7.02
N ASP A 17 -30.78 -5.22 -6.34
CA ASP A 17 -30.43 -5.07 -4.92
C ASP A 17 -29.10 -4.36 -4.78
N PHE A 18 -29.15 -3.13 -4.25
CA PHE A 18 -27.98 -2.30 -4.00
C PHE A 18 -27.66 -2.18 -2.50
N GLY A 19 -28.42 -2.86 -1.64
CA GLY A 19 -28.33 -2.72 -0.19
C GLY A 19 -26.94 -3.06 0.39
N GLY A 20 -26.19 -3.96 -0.28
CA GLY A 20 -24.85 -4.33 0.12
C GLY A 20 -23.75 -3.29 -0.16
N PHE A 21 -24.05 -2.21 -0.92
CA PHE A 21 -23.06 -1.19 -1.25
C PHE A 21 -23.16 0.00 -0.31
N ASP A 22 -22.02 0.64 -0.03
CA ASP A 22 -21.92 1.84 0.80
C ASP A 22 -22.75 2.98 0.14
N ALA A 23 -23.73 3.45 0.87
CA ALA A 23 -24.65 4.51 0.43
C ALA A 23 -24.03 5.91 0.42
N GLY A 24 -22.86 6.09 1.01
CA GLY A 24 -22.19 7.40 1.06
C GLY A 24 -22.90 8.41 1.97
N GLU A 25 -23.56 7.98 3.03
CA GLU A 25 -24.29 8.85 3.96
C GLU A 25 -23.43 9.98 4.52
N ARG A 26 -22.13 9.75 4.69
CA ARG A 26 -21.16 10.76 5.14
C ARG A 26 -20.97 11.94 4.19
N TYR A 27 -21.42 11.82 2.94
CA TYR A 27 -21.34 12.86 1.92
C TYR A 27 -22.64 13.64 1.76
N VAL A 28 -23.69 13.29 2.49
CA VAL A 28 -24.97 14.00 2.49
C VAL A 28 -24.75 15.41 3.04
N ASN A 29 -25.01 16.42 2.22
CA ASN A 29 -24.91 17.81 2.61
C ASN A 29 -26.18 18.56 2.17
N PRO A 30 -27.08 18.90 3.13
CA PRO A 30 -28.31 19.63 2.82
C PRO A 30 -28.11 21.04 2.25
N GLN A 31 -26.92 21.60 2.41
CA GLN A 31 -26.59 22.94 1.93
C GLN A 31 -25.95 22.94 0.52
N HIS A 32 -25.69 21.75 -0.03
CA HIS A 32 -25.12 21.64 -1.37
C HIS A 32 -26.17 22.01 -2.43
N ALA A 33 -25.75 22.67 -3.51
CA ALA A 33 -26.61 23.25 -4.53
C ALA A 33 -27.61 22.28 -5.18
N TYR A 34 -27.29 20.95 -5.23
CA TYR A 34 -28.16 19.97 -5.90
C TYR A 34 -28.07 18.54 -5.34
N THR A 35 -27.00 18.20 -4.63
CA THR A 35 -26.75 16.78 -4.24
C THR A 35 -27.78 16.24 -3.28
N TYR A 36 -28.34 17.10 -2.43
CA TYR A 36 -29.40 16.75 -1.51
C TYR A 36 -30.75 16.60 -2.24
N ASP A 37 -31.10 17.56 -3.08
CA ASP A 37 -32.39 17.57 -3.78
C ASP A 37 -32.51 16.45 -4.83
N LEU A 38 -31.39 15.98 -5.35
CA LEU A 38 -31.34 14.90 -6.35
C LEU A 38 -31.00 13.51 -5.75
N ASP A 39 -31.02 13.38 -4.44
CA ASP A 39 -30.68 12.12 -3.75
C ASP A 39 -29.37 11.48 -4.27
N VAL A 40 -28.34 12.32 -4.46
CA VAL A 40 -27.06 11.85 -5.00
C VAL A 40 -26.35 10.93 -4.00
N PHE A 41 -26.49 11.16 -2.69
CA PHE A 41 -25.91 10.42 -1.59
C PHE A 41 -27.00 9.90 -0.64
N GLY A 42 -26.72 8.79 0.07
CA GLY A 42 -27.65 8.15 1.00
C GLY A 42 -28.24 6.86 0.45
N GLN A 43 -29.18 6.28 1.17
CA GLN A 43 -29.81 5.01 0.80
C GLN A 43 -30.59 5.14 -0.52
N GLY A 44 -30.42 4.19 -1.42
CA GLY A 44 -31.07 4.17 -2.74
C GLY A 44 -30.51 5.19 -3.74
N SER A 45 -29.50 5.96 -3.36
CA SER A 45 -28.91 7.07 -4.12
C SER A 45 -28.15 6.64 -5.38
N LEU A 46 -27.83 7.65 -6.22
CA LEU A 46 -26.96 7.47 -7.37
C LEU A 46 -25.56 6.98 -6.95
N PHE A 47 -25.01 7.55 -5.85
CA PHE A 47 -23.71 7.12 -5.32
C PHE A 47 -23.72 5.62 -4.98
N GLN A 48 -24.72 5.14 -4.24
CA GLN A 48 -24.80 3.74 -3.84
C GLN A 48 -24.83 2.80 -5.05
N ARG A 49 -25.56 3.17 -6.10
CA ARG A 49 -25.62 2.38 -7.35
C ARG A 49 -24.30 2.35 -8.11
N LEU A 50 -23.52 3.41 -8.07
CA LEU A 50 -22.24 3.52 -8.79
C LEU A 50 -21.05 3.04 -7.97
N ASN A 51 -21.16 3.02 -6.65
CA ASN A 51 -20.03 2.79 -5.75
C ASN A 51 -19.52 1.34 -5.80
N ARG A 52 -18.40 1.17 -6.47
CA ARG A 52 -17.63 -0.10 -6.55
C ARG A 52 -16.21 0.12 -6.04
N THR A 53 -16.01 1.15 -5.22
CA THR A 53 -14.69 1.53 -4.74
C THR A 53 -14.23 0.61 -3.61
N VAL A 54 -12.98 0.21 -3.65
CA VAL A 54 -12.36 -0.68 -2.65
C VAL A 54 -11.61 0.08 -1.55
N SER A 55 -11.47 1.41 -1.70
CA SER A 55 -10.74 2.26 -0.75
C SER A 55 -11.52 3.49 -0.37
N THR A 56 -11.21 4.05 0.80
CA THR A 56 -11.82 5.31 1.28
C THR A 56 -11.49 6.48 0.36
N GLY A 57 -10.26 6.57 -0.16
CA GLY A 57 -9.86 7.59 -1.13
C GLY A 57 -10.61 7.46 -2.45
N GLY A 58 -10.86 6.24 -2.93
CA GLY A 58 -11.69 6.01 -4.11
C GLY A 58 -13.12 6.47 -3.91
N SER A 59 -13.73 6.21 -2.74
CA SER A 59 -15.06 6.70 -2.40
C SER A 59 -15.12 8.22 -2.34
N ASN A 60 -14.12 8.86 -1.71
CA ASN A 60 -14.03 10.32 -1.65
C ASN A 60 -13.91 10.92 -3.06
N GLN A 61 -13.10 10.31 -3.93
CA GLN A 61 -12.95 10.76 -5.31
C GLN A 61 -14.25 10.59 -6.12
N LEU A 62 -14.99 9.50 -5.91
CA LEU A 62 -16.29 9.31 -6.56
C LEU A 62 -17.29 10.36 -6.07
N ALA A 63 -17.34 10.63 -4.76
CA ALA A 63 -18.19 11.66 -4.19
C ALA A 63 -17.85 13.05 -4.74
N ALA A 64 -16.58 13.43 -4.77
CA ALA A 64 -16.13 14.70 -5.35
C ALA A 64 -16.49 14.81 -6.85
N CYS A 65 -16.47 13.70 -7.58
CA CYS A 65 -16.93 13.66 -8.95
C CYS A 65 -18.43 13.97 -9.09
N LEU A 66 -19.25 13.39 -8.22
CA LEU A 66 -20.70 13.55 -8.26
C LEU A 66 -21.16 14.91 -7.73
N SER A 67 -20.40 15.51 -6.79
CA SER A 67 -20.65 16.89 -6.32
C SER A 67 -20.02 17.98 -7.19
N MET A 68 -19.36 17.64 -8.29
CA MET A 68 -18.63 18.59 -9.14
C MET A 68 -17.58 19.44 -8.38
N GLU A 69 -17.10 18.94 -7.26
CA GLU A 69 -16.01 19.56 -6.47
C GLU A 69 -14.62 19.33 -7.11
N TRP A 70 -14.59 19.05 -8.37
CA TRP A 70 -13.34 19.00 -9.14
C TRP A 70 -12.77 20.39 -9.22
N GLY A 71 -11.56 20.54 -8.75
CA GLY A 71 -10.89 21.83 -8.68
C GLY A 71 -11.19 22.76 -9.84
N ASN A 72 -11.27 24.03 -9.54
CA ASN A 72 -11.63 25.14 -10.42
C ASN A 72 -10.73 25.34 -11.67
N GLU A 73 -10.01 24.31 -12.08
CA GLU A 73 -9.20 24.33 -13.29
C GLU A 73 -10.10 24.25 -14.51
N ARG A 74 -10.51 25.41 -15.02
CA ARG A 74 -11.19 25.55 -16.30
C ARG A 74 -10.11 25.70 -17.39
N GLY A 75 -10.27 24.97 -18.50
CA GLY A 75 -9.42 25.14 -19.68
C GLY A 75 -8.95 23.85 -20.34
N GLU A 76 -8.00 24.00 -21.23
CA GLU A 76 -7.46 22.95 -22.11
C GLU A 76 -6.93 21.73 -21.32
N LYS A 77 -6.29 21.95 -20.16
CA LYS A 77 -5.82 20.88 -19.25
C LYS A 77 -6.96 20.02 -18.70
N THR A 78 -8.15 20.57 -18.53
CA THR A 78 -9.33 19.83 -18.07
C THR A 78 -9.82 18.86 -19.15
N VAL A 79 -9.82 19.30 -20.40
CA VAL A 79 -10.22 18.46 -21.55
C VAL A 79 -9.23 17.31 -21.72
N GLU A 80 -7.94 17.57 -21.64
CA GLU A 80 -6.91 16.53 -21.75
C GLU A 80 -7.05 15.48 -20.65
N ARG A 81 -7.26 15.89 -19.38
CA ARG A 81 -7.53 14.98 -18.26
C ARG A 81 -8.79 14.12 -18.47
N ILE A 82 -9.85 14.70 -19.03
CA ILE A 82 -11.07 13.96 -19.34
C ILE A 82 -10.79 12.88 -20.39
N ILE A 83 -10.04 13.22 -21.45
CA ILE A 83 -9.68 12.28 -22.50
C ILE A 83 -8.81 11.15 -21.94
N GLN A 84 -7.76 11.47 -21.20
CA GLN A 84 -6.87 10.47 -20.57
C GLN A 84 -7.66 9.55 -19.61
N ARG A 85 -8.55 10.09 -18.81
CA ARG A 85 -9.39 9.31 -17.92
C ARG A 85 -10.34 8.38 -18.66
N ARG A 86 -10.94 8.86 -19.76
CA ARG A 86 -11.81 8.05 -20.62
C ARG A 86 -11.05 6.89 -21.25
N GLU A 87 -9.83 7.10 -21.71
CA GLU A 87 -8.97 6.06 -22.29
C GLU A 87 -8.60 5.03 -21.21
N SER A 88 -8.20 5.46 -20.03
CA SER A 88 -7.89 4.58 -18.90
C SER A 88 -9.10 3.72 -18.49
N ILE A 89 -10.30 4.32 -18.43
CA ILE A 89 -11.55 3.58 -18.15
C ILE A 89 -11.81 2.53 -19.22
N LYS A 90 -11.64 2.89 -20.50
CA LYS A 90 -11.84 1.99 -21.64
C LYS A 90 -10.84 0.81 -21.63
N GLU A 91 -9.61 1.06 -21.25
CA GLU A 91 -8.58 0.02 -21.10
C GLU A 91 -8.92 -0.92 -19.93
N LEU A 92 -9.19 -0.36 -18.75
CA LEU A 92 -9.52 -1.15 -17.55
C LEU A 92 -10.80 -1.97 -17.72
N SER A 93 -11.83 -1.41 -18.38
CA SER A 93 -13.12 -2.10 -18.58
C SER A 93 -13.02 -3.39 -19.40
N ARG A 94 -11.94 -3.56 -20.18
CA ARG A 94 -11.68 -4.76 -20.96
C ARG A 94 -11.03 -5.89 -20.16
N ASN A 95 -10.53 -5.57 -18.96
CA ASN A 95 -9.80 -6.52 -18.13
C ASN A 95 -10.63 -6.94 -16.90
N GLU A 96 -11.65 -7.75 -17.15
CA GLU A 96 -12.57 -8.21 -16.12
C GLU A 96 -11.85 -8.99 -14.99
N ALA A 97 -10.89 -9.84 -15.36
CA ALA A 97 -10.12 -10.61 -14.38
C ALA A 97 -9.32 -9.72 -13.41
N PHE A 98 -8.74 -8.62 -13.93
CA PHE A 98 -8.06 -7.64 -13.09
C PHE A 98 -9.05 -6.91 -12.18
N LEU A 99 -10.18 -6.44 -12.73
CA LEU A 99 -11.18 -5.70 -11.98
C LEU A 99 -11.79 -6.53 -10.85
N SER A 100 -12.15 -7.78 -11.12
CA SER A 100 -12.71 -8.69 -10.11
C SER A 100 -11.70 -8.98 -9.00
N ARG A 101 -10.43 -9.21 -9.37
CA ARG A 101 -9.35 -9.40 -8.40
C ARG A 101 -9.09 -8.14 -7.59
N PHE A 102 -9.09 -6.97 -8.21
CA PHE A 102 -8.94 -5.69 -7.51
C PHE A 102 -10.08 -5.44 -6.53
N LYS A 103 -11.33 -5.67 -6.94
CA LYS A 103 -12.51 -5.55 -6.07
C LYS A 103 -12.41 -6.48 -4.85
N SER A 104 -11.86 -7.69 -5.01
CA SER A 104 -11.76 -8.67 -3.93
C SER A 104 -10.91 -8.20 -2.74
N PHE A 105 -10.00 -7.26 -2.93
CA PHE A 105 -9.22 -6.68 -1.82
C PHE A 105 -10.05 -5.83 -0.87
N GLY A 106 -11.13 -5.21 -1.35
CA GLY A 106 -12.00 -4.35 -0.53
C GLY A 106 -13.31 -4.99 -0.10
N THR A 107 -13.52 -6.29 -0.35
CA THR A 107 -14.82 -6.95 -0.11
C THR A 107 -15.15 -7.11 1.38
N LYS A 108 -14.14 -7.44 2.21
CA LYS A 108 -14.35 -7.62 3.67
C LYS A 108 -14.36 -6.29 4.40
N GLU A 109 -13.46 -5.41 4.04
CA GLU A 109 -13.32 -4.08 4.64
C GLU A 109 -12.67 -3.13 3.62
N LYS A 110 -13.17 -1.89 3.57
CA LYS A 110 -12.58 -0.87 2.69
C LYS A 110 -11.16 -0.53 3.15
N ILE A 111 -10.25 -0.50 2.20
CA ILE A 111 -8.86 -0.10 2.44
C ILE A 111 -8.83 1.38 2.85
N ASN A 112 -8.32 1.66 4.04
CA ASN A 112 -8.14 3.03 4.49
C ASN A 112 -6.93 3.66 3.79
N THR A 113 -7.20 4.57 2.85
CA THR A 113 -6.17 5.23 2.04
C THR A 113 -5.19 6.05 2.89
N GLU A 114 -5.66 6.69 3.95
CA GLU A 114 -4.78 7.49 4.82
C GLU A 114 -3.79 6.61 5.58
N SER A 115 -4.25 5.43 6.03
CA SER A 115 -3.36 4.47 6.70
C SER A 115 -2.29 3.95 5.76
N VAL A 116 -2.65 3.67 4.49
CA VAL A 116 -1.71 3.26 3.45
C VAL A 116 -0.69 4.36 3.17
N ILE A 117 -1.13 5.61 3.00
CA ILE A 117 -0.23 6.75 2.78
C ILE A 117 0.72 6.92 3.96
N ARG A 118 0.20 6.91 5.20
CA ARG A 118 1.03 7.00 6.42
C ARG A 118 2.06 5.86 6.51
N ALA A 119 1.68 4.65 6.12
CA ALA A 119 2.60 3.52 6.06
C ALA A 119 3.71 3.75 5.02
N PHE A 120 3.36 4.24 3.83
CA PHE A 120 4.35 4.60 2.80
C PHE A 120 5.29 5.73 3.24
N ASP A 121 4.76 6.79 3.84
CA ASP A 121 5.57 7.90 4.37
C ASP A 121 6.52 7.41 5.47
N SER A 122 6.03 6.52 6.33
CA SER A 122 6.85 5.89 7.37
C SER A 122 7.95 5.01 6.77
N LEU A 123 7.68 4.29 5.68
CA LEU A 123 8.68 3.50 4.96
C LEU A 123 9.73 4.40 4.28
N GLN A 124 9.34 5.52 3.70
CA GLN A 124 10.28 6.50 3.13
C GLN A 124 11.20 7.12 4.18
N THR A 125 10.68 7.34 5.39
CA THR A 125 11.48 7.84 6.53
C THR A 125 12.39 6.77 7.15
N LEU A 126 12.20 5.49 6.82
CA LEU A 126 13.18 4.44 7.11
C LEU A 126 14.41 4.63 6.22
N SER A 127 15.14 5.72 6.44
CA SER A 127 16.45 5.85 5.83
C SER A 127 17.30 4.69 6.31
N VAL A 128 17.68 3.82 5.40
CA VAL A 128 18.79 2.89 5.65
C VAL A 128 19.91 3.75 6.18
N SER A 129 20.33 3.49 7.44
CA SER A 129 21.31 4.32 8.12
C SER A 129 22.43 4.68 7.13
N SER A 130 22.73 5.95 7.00
CA SER A 130 23.78 6.46 6.09
C SER A 130 25.13 5.75 6.31
N LEU A 131 25.30 5.08 7.44
CA LEU A 131 26.43 4.24 7.79
C LEU A 131 26.61 3.07 6.80
N PHE A 132 25.52 2.43 6.35
CA PHE A 132 25.60 1.30 5.38
C PHE A 132 25.94 1.78 3.96
N SER A 133 25.64 3.02 3.63
CA SER A 133 25.99 3.65 2.34
C SER A 133 27.42 4.23 2.33
N ALA A 134 28.05 4.38 3.49
CA ALA A 134 29.36 4.97 3.61
C ALA A 134 30.46 4.05 3.01
N ARG A 135 31.36 4.63 2.23
CA ARG A 135 32.48 3.89 1.60
C ARG A 135 33.37 3.21 2.65
N TRP A 136 33.56 3.83 3.81
CA TRP A 136 34.35 3.26 4.90
C TRP A 136 33.70 2.01 5.50
N PHE A 137 32.37 1.94 5.56
CA PHE A 137 31.65 0.76 6.07
C PHE A 137 31.86 -0.45 5.15
N ARG A 138 31.81 -0.24 3.83
CA ARG A 138 32.14 -1.31 2.86
C ARG A 138 33.58 -1.80 3.05
N PHE A 139 34.51 -0.87 3.28
CA PHE A 139 35.90 -1.25 3.56
C PHE A 139 36.01 -2.08 4.84
N LEU A 140 35.29 -1.72 5.92
CA LEU A 140 35.27 -2.53 7.15
C LEU A 140 34.70 -3.93 6.91
N CYS A 141 33.62 -4.07 6.14
CA CYS A 141 33.08 -5.39 5.79
C CYS A 141 34.08 -6.26 5.02
N TYR A 142 34.84 -5.68 4.08
CA TYR A 142 35.89 -6.42 3.38
C TYR A 142 37.07 -6.76 4.29
N ALA A 143 37.49 -5.88 5.19
CA ALA A 143 38.52 -6.11 6.16
C ALA A 143 38.15 -7.24 7.16
N ASP A 144 36.88 -7.23 7.62
CA ASP A 144 36.34 -8.28 8.48
C ASP A 144 36.32 -9.64 7.78
N LEU A 145 35.87 -9.69 6.54
CA LEU A 145 35.86 -10.90 5.72
C LEU A 145 37.29 -11.44 5.53
N LEU A 146 38.24 -10.56 5.22
CA LEU A 146 39.65 -10.92 5.06
C LEU A 146 40.22 -11.45 6.38
N GLY A 147 39.93 -10.82 7.51
CA GLY A 147 40.33 -11.26 8.85
C GLY A 147 39.78 -12.64 9.19
N PHE A 148 38.54 -12.91 8.84
CA PHE A 148 37.91 -14.21 9.01
C PHE A 148 38.67 -15.31 8.22
N TYR A 149 38.95 -15.07 6.94
CA TYR A 149 39.72 -16.02 6.12
C TYR A 149 41.15 -16.23 6.66
N LEU A 150 41.84 -15.16 7.09
CA LEU A 150 43.16 -15.27 7.69
C LEU A 150 43.08 -16.08 8.98
N SER A 151 42.08 -15.93 9.81
CA SER A 151 41.92 -16.73 11.04
C SER A 151 41.80 -18.21 10.76
N ILE A 152 41.11 -18.61 9.68
CA ILE A 152 41.00 -20.01 9.25
C ILE A 152 42.38 -20.54 8.82
N VAL A 153 43.10 -19.78 7.98
CA VAL A 153 44.42 -20.17 7.48
C VAL A 153 45.43 -20.32 8.64
N PHE A 154 45.50 -19.37 9.58
CA PHE A 154 46.40 -19.43 10.73
C PHE A 154 46.02 -20.56 11.67
N SER A 155 44.74 -20.87 11.85
CA SER A 155 44.28 -22.02 12.63
C SER A 155 44.66 -23.34 11.95
N ALA A 156 44.55 -23.44 10.63
CA ALA A 156 44.95 -24.62 9.87
C ALA A 156 46.48 -24.88 9.87
N LEU A 157 47.28 -23.82 10.08
CA LEU A 157 48.74 -23.88 10.18
C LEU A 157 49.27 -24.10 11.62
N ASP A 158 48.37 -24.40 12.58
CA ASP A 158 48.66 -24.54 14.02
C ASP A 158 49.34 -23.30 14.66
N LYS A 159 49.23 -22.15 14.03
CA LYS A 159 49.78 -20.86 14.52
C LYS A 159 48.79 -20.04 15.35
N ALA A 160 47.52 -20.47 15.43
CA ALA A 160 46.49 -19.84 16.22
C ALA A 160 45.54 -20.90 16.83
N PRO A 161 44.83 -20.56 17.94
CA PRO A 161 43.87 -21.50 18.54
C PRO A 161 42.80 -21.93 17.54
N GLY A 162 42.58 -23.25 17.39
CA GLY A 162 41.63 -23.81 16.42
C GLY A 162 40.20 -23.34 16.57
N LEU A 163 39.81 -22.81 17.72
CA LEU A 163 38.48 -22.23 17.98
C LEU A 163 38.34 -20.75 17.56
N LEU A 164 39.40 -20.07 17.15
CA LEU A 164 39.39 -18.66 16.82
C LEU A 164 38.45 -18.30 15.67
N PRO A 165 38.37 -19.05 14.54
CA PRO A 165 37.41 -18.81 13.50
C PRO A 165 35.96 -18.99 13.96
N VAL A 166 35.71 -19.95 14.87
CA VAL A 166 34.37 -20.20 15.42
C VAL A 166 33.89 -19.00 16.25
N TRP A 167 34.76 -18.50 17.14
CA TRP A 167 34.44 -17.30 17.93
C TRP A 167 34.20 -16.05 17.06
N TRP A 168 35.00 -15.89 16.02
CA TRP A 168 34.84 -14.78 15.07
C TRP A 168 33.50 -14.88 14.33
N GLY A 169 33.15 -16.08 13.84
CA GLY A 169 31.86 -16.33 13.20
C GLY A 169 30.66 -16.07 14.12
N MET A 170 30.74 -16.54 15.39
CA MET A 170 29.70 -16.28 16.39
C MET A 170 29.54 -14.78 16.69
N PHE A 171 30.65 -14.05 16.79
CA PHE A 171 30.60 -12.60 17.01
C PHE A 171 29.92 -11.87 15.85
N ASN A 172 30.25 -12.20 14.61
CA ASN A 172 29.62 -11.64 13.42
C ASN A 172 28.14 -11.99 13.32
N PHE A 173 27.78 -13.24 13.64
CA PHE A 173 26.38 -13.66 13.69
C PHE A 173 25.58 -12.87 14.73
N MET A 174 26.14 -12.67 15.93
CA MET A 174 25.52 -11.87 16.98
C MET A 174 25.32 -10.41 16.56
N LEU A 175 26.31 -9.79 15.91
CA LEU A 175 26.20 -8.43 15.37
C LEU A 175 25.11 -8.31 14.30
N ALA A 176 25.03 -9.29 13.38
CA ALA A 176 24.02 -9.36 12.36
C ALA A 176 22.62 -9.49 12.98
N MET A 177 22.46 -10.35 13.98
CA MET A 177 21.19 -10.56 14.69
C MET A 177 20.74 -9.31 15.44
N LEU A 178 21.62 -8.62 16.14
CA LEU A 178 21.33 -7.38 16.85
C LEU A 178 20.93 -6.25 15.88
N SER A 179 21.61 -6.17 14.74
CA SER A 179 21.29 -5.18 13.71
C SER A 179 19.93 -5.48 13.05
N SER A 180 19.66 -6.74 12.70
CA SER A 180 18.40 -7.19 12.12
C SER A 180 17.20 -6.94 13.05
N HIS A 181 17.35 -7.22 14.34
CA HIS A 181 16.28 -7.08 15.30
C HIS A 181 15.68 -5.67 15.34
N LYS A 182 16.51 -4.64 15.25
CA LYS A 182 16.03 -3.23 15.21
C LYS A 182 15.18 -2.93 13.97
N TYR A 183 15.52 -3.48 12.81
CA TYR A 183 14.78 -3.27 11.58
C TYR A 183 13.48 -4.08 11.55
N ILE A 184 13.54 -5.35 11.97
CA ILE A 184 12.36 -6.23 12.04
C ILE A 184 11.33 -5.69 13.03
N SER A 185 11.74 -5.22 14.21
CA SER A 185 10.86 -4.62 15.21
C SER A 185 10.14 -3.37 14.66
N ARG A 186 10.84 -2.49 13.94
CA ARG A 186 10.22 -1.31 13.31
C ARG A 186 9.24 -1.69 12.20
N ILE A 187 9.58 -2.66 11.37
CA ILE A 187 8.69 -3.14 10.30
C ILE A 187 7.42 -3.77 10.91
N ASN A 188 7.56 -4.59 11.95
CA ASN A 188 6.41 -5.17 12.64
C ASN A 188 5.51 -4.10 13.28
N GLU A 189 6.08 -3.08 13.89
CA GLU A 189 5.31 -1.96 14.46
C GLU A 189 4.51 -1.20 13.38
N LEU A 190 5.06 -1.06 12.18
CA LEU A 190 4.39 -0.41 11.05
C LEU A 190 3.25 -1.28 10.50
N ILE A 191 3.46 -2.60 10.39
CA ILE A 191 2.44 -3.55 9.90
C ILE A 191 1.27 -3.65 10.88
N THR A 192 1.52 -3.58 12.18
CA THR A 192 0.47 -3.71 13.21
C THR A 192 -0.39 -2.44 13.33
N LYS A 193 0.06 -1.30 12.79
CA LYS A 193 -0.67 -0.01 12.80
C LYS A 193 -1.50 0.23 11.52
N VAL A 194 -1.44 -0.68 10.54
CA VAL A 194 -2.22 -0.68 9.30
C VAL A 194 -3.43 -1.58 9.43
#